data_a41eebf74dd1ad8f830adf59919d9dbf
#
_entry.id   a41eebf74dd1ad8f830adf59919d9dbf
#
_cell.length_a   1.000
_cell.length_b   1.000
_cell.length_c   1.000
_cell.angle_alpha   90.00
_cell.angle_beta   90.00
_cell.angle_gamma   90.00
#
_symmetry.space_group_name_H-M   'P 1'
#
loop_
_entity.id
_entity.type
_entity.pdbx_description
1 polymer ?
#
loop_
_entity_poly.entity_id
_entity_poly.type
_entity_poly.pdbx_seq_one_letter_code
_entity_poly.pdbx_strand_id
1 'polypeptide(L)'
;MLIVTWDEFNLCVESITNTCRDKELCGVYGFPRGGICLAVALSHSLNIPLLQEPKSGCLVVDDVYETGKTLKTISENKKITIFVWFSKSKPQWWNAVNIIDPDEWIIFPW
;
A
#
# COMPACT_ATOMS: atom_id res chain seq x y z
N MET A 1 10.40 7.86 -17.16
CA MET A 1 10.92 7.72 -15.78
C MET A 1 10.19 8.70 -14.86
N LEU A 2 9.66 8.21 -13.76
CA LEU A 2 8.94 9.00 -12.79
C LEU A 2 9.77 9.09 -11.51
N ILE A 3 10.18 10.30 -11.15
CA ILE A 3 10.93 10.55 -9.91
C ILE A 3 9.93 11.02 -8.85
N VAL A 4 9.87 10.30 -7.74
CA VAL A 4 8.89 10.56 -6.69
C VAL A 4 9.59 11.14 -5.47
N THR A 5 8.97 12.16 -4.89
CA THR A 5 9.52 12.90 -3.76
C THR A 5 8.92 12.47 -2.43
N TRP A 6 9.57 12.85 -1.32
CA TRP A 6 9.01 12.64 0.01
C TRP A 6 7.73 13.45 0.23
N ASP A 7 7.58 14.62 -0.41
CA ASP A 7 6.33 15.38 -0.33
C ASP A 7 5.18 14.61 -0.98
N GLU A 8 5.44 13.96 -2.13
CA GLU A 8 4.45 13.12 -2.79
C GLU A 8 4.15 11.86 -1.96
N PHE A 9 5.15 11.31 -1.29
CA PHE A 9 4.96 10.21 -0.33
C PHE A 9 4.00 10.63 0.79
N ASN A 10 4.19 11.82 1.35
CA ASN A 10 3.31 12.31 2.41
C ASN A 10 1.86 12.47 1.93
N LEU A 11 1.66 12.92 0.69
CA LEU A 11 0.32 12.99 0.09
C LEU A 11 -0.31 11.62 -0.09
N CYS A 12 0.50 10.62 -0.45
CA CYS A 12 0.05 9.23 -0.56
C CYS A 12 -0.43 8.72 0.81
N VAL A 13 0.38 8.92 1.84
CA VAL A 13 0.02 8.51 3.21
C VAL A 13 -1.29 9.18 3.66
N GLU A 14 -1.43 10.47 3.40
CA GLU A 14 -2.64 11.23 3.73
C GLU A 14 -3.87 10.66 3.01
N SER A 15 -3.73 10.36 1.72
CA SER A 15 -4.81 9.78 0.92
C SER A 15 -5.29 8.44 1.48
N ILE A 16 -4.37 7.53 1.78
CA ILE A 16 -4.71 6.23 2.34
C ILE A 16 -5.31 6.37 3.74
N THR A 17 -4.72 7.23 4.57
CA THR A 17 -5.21 7.50 5.92
C THR A 17 -6.66 7.97 5.89
N ASN A 18 -6.98 8.92 5.04
CA ASN A 18 -8.33 9.46 4.93
C ASN A 18 -9.34 8.40 4.50
N THR A 19 -8.96 7.54 3.57
CA THR A 19 -9.82 6.44 3.10
C THR A 19 -10.03 5.38 4.17
N CYS A 20 -9.01 5.08 4.97
CA CYS A 20 -9.02 3.99 5.96
C CYS A 20 -9.42 4.43 7.36
N ARG A 21 -9.62 5.72 7.59
CA ARG A 21 -9.83 6.28 8.95
C ARG A 21 -10.99 5.63 9.70
N ASP A 22 -12.07 5.31 9.01
CA ASP A 22 -13.27 4.74 9.62
C ASP A 22 -13.32 3.22 9.56
N LYS A 23 -12.25 2.59 9.06
CA LYS A 23 -12.17 1.13 9.00
C LYS A 23 -11.60 0.58 10.29
N GLU A 24 -12.12 -0.57 10.72
CA GLU A 24 -11.53 -1.31 11.83
C GLU A 24 -10.41 -2.19 11.29
N LEU A 25 -9.17 -1.76 11.53
CA LEU A 25 -7.99 -2.46 11.07
C LEU A 25 -7.17 -2.94 12.26
N CYS A 26 -6.80 -4.22 12.25
CA CYS A 26 -6.01 -4.79 13.34
C CYS A 26 -4.52 -4.40 13.28
N GLY A 27 -4.10 -3.81 12.18
CA GLY A 27 -2.72 -3.39 11.98
C GLY A 27 -2.42 -3.16 10.51
N VAL A 28 -1.18 -2.82 10.19
CA VAL A 28 -0.72 -2.63 8.82
C VAL A 28 0.54 -3.44 8.57
N TYR A 29 0.55 -4.14 7.44
CA TYR A 29 1.69 -4.90 6.95
C TYR A 29 2.21 -4.27 5.65
N GLY A 30 3.51 -3.99 5.60
CA GLY A 30 4.17 -3.51 4.39
C GLY A 30 4.86 -4.65 3.66
N PHE A 31 4.51 -4.84 2.40
CA PHE A 31 5.14 -5.89 1.61
C PHE A 31 6.62 -5.54 1.39
N PRO A 32 7.55 -6.40 1.86
CA PRO A 32 8.97 -6.06 1.75
C PRO A 32 9.44 -6.08 0.29
N ARG A 33 10.34 -5.24 -0.05
CA ARG A 33 10.86 -4.16 0.77
C ARG A 33 10.16 -2.84 0.51
N GLY A 34 9.60 -2.67 -0.69
CA GLY A 34 9.04 -1.41 -1.15
C GLY A 34 7.88 -0.87 -0.31
N GLY A 35 7.09 -1.75 0.30
CA GLY A 35 5.95 -1.35 1.11
C GLY A 35 6.27 -0.98 2.55
N ILE A 36 7.51 -1.19 3.02
CA ILE A 36 7.84 -1.01 4.44
C ILE A 36 7.73 0.45 4.88
N CYS A 37 8.29 1.37 4.11
CA CYS A 37 8.22 2.81 4.45
C CYS A 37 6.77 3.28 4.57
N LEU A 38 5.94 2.85 3.64
CA LEU A 38 4.51 3.20 3.62
C LEU A 38 3.80 2.63 4.84
N ALA A 39 4.09 1.38 5.18
CA ALA A 39 3.50 0.72 6.35
C ALA A 39 3.87 1.43 7.66
N VAL A 40 5.12 1.82 7.83
CA VAL A 40 5.57 2.55 9.02
C VAL A 40 4.82 3.87 9.15
N ALA A 41 4.74 4.63 8.07
CA ALA A 41 4.04 5.91 8.08
C ALA A 41 2.55 5.75 8.39
N LEU A 42 1.90 4.73 7.84
CA LEU A 42 0.48 4.45 8.09
C LEU A 42 0.21 3.93 9.50
N SER A 43 1.13 3.16 10.05
CA SER A 43 1.04 2.72 11.45
C SER A 43 0.96 3.94 12.38
N HIS A 44 1.79 4.95 12.14
CA HIS A 44 1.73 6.21 12.89
C HIS A 44 0.45 7.00 12.61
N SER A 45 0.14 7.19 11.35
CA SER A 45 -0.98 8.04 10.93
C SER A 45 -2.34 7.50 11.37
N LEU A 46 -2.53 6.18 11.30
CA LEU A 46 -3.77 5.51 11.70
C LEU A 46 -3.76 5.03 13.15
N ASN A 47 -2.63 5.14 13.83
CA ASN A 47 -2.43 4.65 15.19
C ASN A 47 -2.81 3.16 15.33
N ILE A 48 -2.29 2.34 14.43
CA ILE A 48 -2.48 0.89 14.41
C ILE A 48 -1.13 0.18 14.44
N PRO A 49 -1.06 -1.06 14.96
CA PRO A 49 0.21 -1.79 15.04
C PRO A 49 0.86 -2.03 13.67
N LEU A 50 2.18 -1.96 13.63
CA LEU A 50 2.97 -2.40 12.49
C LEU A 50 3.15 -3.91 12.61
N LEU A 51 2.66 -4.65 11.60
CA LEU A 51 2.68 -6.11 11.62
C LEU A 51 3.91 -6.65 10.90
N GLN A 52 4.42 -7.79 11.39
CA GLN A 52 5.52 -8.50 10.73
C GLN A 52 5.03 -9.52 9.71
N GLU A 53 3.74 -9.84 9.75
CA GLU A 53 3.09 -10.73 8.79
C GLU A 53 1.63 -10.34 8.62
N PRO A 54 1.00 -10.65 7.47
CA PRO A 54 -0.41 -10.34 7.26
C PRO A 54 -1.31 -11.14 8.21
N LYS A 55 -2.36 -10.47 8.68
CA LYS A 55 -3.40 -11.09 9.51
C LYS A 55 -4.77 -10.73 8.95
N SER A 56 -5.76 -11.56 9.23
CA SER A 56 -7.14 -11.25 8.88
C SER A 56 -7.56 -9.92 9.54
N GLY A 57 -8.15 -9.03 8.77
CA GLY A 57 -8.57 -7.72 9.24
C GLY A 57 -7.49 -6.64 9.17
N CYS A 58 -6.32 -6.93 8.60
CA CYS A 58 -5.26 -5.93 8.48
C CYS A 58 -5.32 -5.15 7.17
N LEU A 59 -4.55 -4.07 7.14
CA LEU A 59 -4.21 -3.33 5.92
C LEU A 59 -2.86 -3.85 5.41
N VAL A 60 -2.80 -4.21 4.12
CA VAL A 60 -1.56 -4.58 3.45
C VAL A 60 -1.23 -3.50 2.44
N VAL A 61 -0.01 -3.00 2.47
CA VAL A 61 0.44 -1.95 1.54
C VAL A 61 1.70 -2.34 0.80
N ASP A 62 1.81 -1.83 -0.42
CA ASP A 62 2.99 -1.99 -1.25
C ASP A 62 3.21 -0.72 -2.08
N ASP A 63 4.40 -0.58 -2.65
CA ASP A 63 4.73 0.60 -3.45
C ASP A 63 4.13 0.53 -4.85
N VAL A 64 4.23 -0.61 -5.53
CA VAL A 64 3.76 -0.78 -6.91
C VAL A 64 3.01 -2.10 -7.08
N TYR A 65 1.87 -2.05 -7.75
CA TYR A 65 1.19 -3.24 -8.26
C TYR A 65 1.56 -3.43 -9.73
N GLU A 66 2.19 -4.56 -10.04
CA GLU A 66 2.52 -4.96 -11.41
C GLU A 66 1.68 -6.17 -11.84
N THR A 67 2.04 -7.37 -11.39
CA THR A 67 1.28 -8.59 -11.69
C THR A 67 0.32 -8.99 -10.58
N GLY A 68 0.59 -8.55 -9.37
CA GLY A 68 -0.25 -8.83 -8.20
C GLY A 68 -0.22 -10.26 -7.70
N LYS A 69 0.66 -11.11 -8.21
CA LYS A 69 0.69 -12.53 -7.86
C LYS A 69 0.79 -12.76 -6.35
N THR A 70 1.73 -12.09 -5.70
CA THR A 70 1.97 -12.26 -4.28
C THR A 70 0.85 -11.68 -3.43
N LEU A 71 0.39 -10.47 -3.80
CA LEU A 71 -0.72 -9.81 -3.09
C LEU A 71 -2.02 -10.63 -3.22
N LYS A 72 -2.26 -11.23 -4.37
CA LYS A 72 -3.43 -12.07 -4.60
C LYS A 72 -3.43 -13.29 -3.68
N THR A 73 -2.29 -13.94 -3.51
CA THR A 73 -2.15 -15.09 -2.62
C THR A 73 -2.51 -14.73 -1.18
N ILE A 74 -2.08 -13.55 -0.72
CA ILE A 74 -2.42 -13.05 0.61
C ILE A 74 -3.93 -12.79 0.71
N SER A 75 -4.52 -12.15 -0.31
CA SER A 75 -5.93 -11.75 -0.29
C SER A 75 -6.90 -12.93 -0.30
N GLU A 76 -6.54 -14.05 -0.92
CA GLU A 76 -7.41 -15.19 -1.07
C GLU A 76 -7.75 -15.88 0.25
N ASN A 77 -6.87 -15.82 1.23
CA ASN A 77 -6.99 -16.56 2.47
C ASN A 77 -7.35 -15.72 3.69
N LYS A 78 -7.50 -14.40 3.52
CA LYS A 78 -7.70 -13.48 4.64
C LYS A 78 -8.58 -12.31 4.24
N LYS A 79 -9.36 -11.80 5.20
CA LYS A 79 -10.08 -10.55 5.00
C LYS A 79 -9.11 -9.41 5.21
N ILE A 80 -8.52 -8.92 4.13
CA ILE A 80 -7.56 -7.82 4.18
C ILE A 80 -8.01 -6.67 3.27
N THR A 81 -7.54 -5.47 3.60
CA THR A 81 -7.65 -4.29 2.75
C THR A 81 -6.29 -4.08 2.12
N ILE A 82 -6.22 -3.94 0.80
CA ILE A 82 -4.97 -3.76 0.09
C ILE A 82 -4.92 -2.38 -0.55
N PHE A 83 -3.83 -1.65 -0.28
CA PHE A 83 -3.52 -0.39 -0.93
C PHE A 83 -2.11 -0.43 -1.52
N VAL A 84 -1.97 0.07 -2.73
CA VAL A 84 -0.67 0.33 -3.34
C VAL A 84 -0.56 1.82 -3.66
N TRP A 85 0.66 2.33 -3.69
CA TRP A 85 0.88 3.72 -4.12
C TRP A 85 0.61 3.86 -5.61
N PHE A 86 1.26 3.03 -6.42
CA PHE A 86 1.11 3.04 -7.87
C PHE A 86 0.60 1.70 -8.38
N SER A 87 -0.36 1.75 -9.30
CA SER A 87 -0.83 0.55 -9.98
C SER A 87 -0.59 0.68 -11.47
N LYS A 88 0.02 -0.34 -12.08
CA LYS A 88 0.23 -0.41 -13.52
C LYS A 88 -0.99 -0.97 -14.26
N SER A 89 -2.03 -1.33 -13.52
CA SER A 89 -3.30 -1.80 -14.05
C SER A 89 -4.45 -1.12 -13.36
N LYS A 90 -5.61 -1.07 -14.00
CA LYS A 90 -6.81 -0.53 -13.38
C LYS A 90 -7.16 -1.38 -12.16
N PRO A 91 -7.31 -0.79 -10.96
CA PRO A 91 -7.61 -1.54 -9.75
C PRO A 91 -8.90 -2.36 -9.85
N GLN A 92 -8.86 -3.58 -9.32
CA GLN A 92 -10.00 -4.49 -9.25
C GLN A 92 -10.27 -4.89 -7.80
N TRP A 93 -9.46 -5.83 -7.26
CA TRP A 93 -9.57 -6.30 -5.88
C TRP A 93 -8.59 -5.60 -4.91
N TRP A 94 -7.82 -4.66 -5.41
CA TRP A 94 -6.92 -3.82 -4.64
C TRP A 94 -7.27 -2.36 -4.86
N ASN A 95 -6.75 -1.49 -3.98
CA ASN A 95 -6.90 -0.04 -4.09
C ASN A 95 -5.54 0.57 -4.46
N ALA A 96 -5.56 1.64 -5.22
CA ALA A 96 -4.36 2.36 -5.63
C ALA A 96 -4.57 3.87 -5.46
N VAL A 97 -3.51 4.56 -5.04
CA VAL A 97 -3.54 6.02 -4.97
C VAL A 97 -3.36 6.62 -6.37
N ASN A 98 -2.44 6.07 -7.15
CA ASN A 98 -2.16 6.54 -8.51
C ASN A 98 -2.11 5.37 -9.50
N ILE A 99 -2.58 5.63 -10.72
CA ILE A 99 -2.48 4.67 -11.82
C ILE A 99 -1.45 5.22 -12.81
N ILE A 100 -0.53 4.37 -13.24
CA ILE A 100 0.56 4.73 -14.15
C ILE A 100 0.62 3.78 -15.34
N ASP A 101 1.33 4.20 -16.39
CA ASP A 101 1.56 3.34 -17.54
C ASP A 101 2.39 2.11 -17.18
N PRO A 102 2.11 0.95 -17.80
CA PRO A 102 2.87 -0.28 -17.51
C PRO A 102 4.37 -0.17 -17.73
N ASP A 103 4.79 0.69 -18.65
CA ASP A 103 6.20 0.86 -19.00
C ASP A 103 6.92 1.89 -18.14
N GLU A 104 6.22 2.55 -17.22
CA GLU A 104 6.81 3.60 -16.41
C GLU A 104 7.77 3.02 -15.38
N TRP A 105 8.98 3.58 -15.32
CA TRP A 105 9.96 3.26 -14.30
C TRP A 105 9.89 4.30 -13.19
N ILE A 106 9.76 3.84 -11.95
CA ILE A 106 9.60 4.73 -10.80
C ILE A 106 10.87 4.73 -9.97
N ILE A 107 11.34 5.93 -9.63
CA ILE A 107 12.43 6.13 -8.68
C ILE A 107 11.81 6.71 -7.41
N PHE A 108 11.81 5.90 -6.34
CA PHE A 108 11.29 6.28 -5.04
C PHE A 108 12.30 7.09 -4.25
N PRO A 109 11.86 7.86 -3.23
CA PRO A 109 12.76 8.70 -2.45
C PRO A 109 13.68 7.94 -1.50
N TRP A 110 13.38 6.65 -1.29
CA TRP A 110 14.24 5.77 -0.46
C TRP A 110 15.25 4.96 -1.24
#